data_20321445c7d813cc4e7fe349b52961f2
#
_entry.id   20321445c7d813cc4e7fe349b52961f2
#
_cell.length_a   1.000
_cell.length_b   1.000
_cell.length_c   1.000
_cell.angle_alpha   90.00
_cell.angle_beta   90.00
_cell.angle_gamma   90.00
#
_symmetry.space_group_name_H-M   'P 1'
#
loop_
_entity.id
_entity.type
_entity.pdbx_description
1 polymer ?
#
loop_
_entity_poly.entity_id
_entity_poly.type
_entity_poly.pdbx_seq_one_letter_code
_entity_poly.pdbx_strand_id
1 'polypeptide(L)'
;MKWVLITGCDSGFGAIMVEKIKKMDGVGIFAGCFLSQTVADLNSLQRDDVIPVLIDVTDDASVLSCAEYVANHLGDQGLYGLVNNAGILINPGPTEWTPLSAYRRMFEVNVIGTVSVTKALLPLLRRSKGRIVNVASIAGRTGLPSEPAYCASKYAVEGYSDVLRRDMLPWGVTVHIIEPGIFPNTGLYGRFQGGLDELWNNLSPELQADYGEEFYQNFREKIGKSLTTGLANTDSTLVPDAMLHSLFSETPQYRYRVGNDSKYLITAINMTHESTQDWLYGRGNTKPGGRPATVPKDGYETATGRYGGDWSRMIFAFFVSFLGYKTLRSKM
;
A
#
# COMPACT_ATOMS: atom_id res chain seq x y z
N MET A 1 23.40 -16.24 11.51
CA MET A 1 22.07 -15.60 11.66
C MET A 1 21.72 -14.91 10.36
N LYS A 2 20.47 -15.01 9.90
CA LYS A 2 19.98 -14.28 8.71
C LYS A 2 19.42 -12.93 9.16
N TRP A 3 20.08 -11.84 8.78
CA TRP A 3 19.64 -10.50 9.17
C TRP A 3 18.75 -9.87 8.11
N VAL A 4 17.64 -9.29 8.54
CA VAL A 4 16.72 -8.54 7.67
C VAL A 4 16.53 -7.12 8.21
N LEU A 5 16.42 -6.13 7.33
CA LEU A 5 16.02 -4.79 7.70
C LEU A 5 14.58 -4.54 7.22
N ILE A 6 13.75 -3.97 8.08
CA ILE A 6 12.36 -3.62 7.79
C ILE A 6 12.16 -2.16 8.14
N THR A 7 11.66 -1.34 7.22
CA THR A 7 11.32 0.07 7.47
C THR A 7 9.87 0.21 7.95
N GLY A 8 9.58 1.21 8.78
CA GLY A 8 8.24 1.50 9.29
C GLY A 8 7.75 0.49 10.31
N CYS A 9 8.59 0.15 11.29
CA CYS A 9 8.28 -0.79 12.37
C CYS A 9 7.50 -0.16 13.54
N ASP A 10 7.14 1.12 13.45
CA ASP A 10 6.42 1.83 14.52
C ASP A 10 4.98 1.33 14.72
N SER A 11 4.36 0.79 13.70
CA SER A 11 2.98 0.31 13.74
C SER A 11 2.66 -0.65 12.59
N GLY A 12 1.43 -1.13 12.55
CA GLY A 12 0.86 -1.89 11.42
C GLY A 12 1.68 -3.13 11.06
N PHE A 13 1.91 -3.35 9.77
CA PHE A 13 2.58 -4.55 9.27
C PHE A 13 4.02 -4.67 9.74
N GLY A 14 4.76 -3.56 9.83
CA GLY A 14 6.15 -3.55 10.31
C GLY A 14 6.24 -4.02 11.76
N ALA A 15 5.41 -3.49 12.66
CA ALA A 15 5.37 -3.92 14.06
C ALA A 15 4.99 -5.42 14.20
N ILE A 16 4.02 -5.90 13.40
CA ILE A 16 3.65 -7.32 13.40
C ILE A 16 4.81 -8.20 12.90
N MET A 17 5.59 -7.72 11.91
CA MET A 17 6.79 -8.43 11.43
C MET A 17 7.84 -8.57 12.52
N VAL A 18 8.09 -7.52 13.32
CA VAL A 18 9.00 -7.60 14.47
C VAL A 18 8.54 -8.71 15.42
N GLU A 19 7.24 -8.74 15.78
CA GLU A 19 6.69 -9.77 16.67
C GLU A 19 6.75 -11.20 16.10
N LYS A 20 6.68 -11.35 14.79
CA LYS A 20 6.81 -12.66 14.13
C LYS A 20 8.27 -13.12 14.11
N ILE A 21 9.20 -12.23 13.73
CA ILE A 21 10.65 -12.57 13.66
C ILE A 21 11.22 -12.90 15.02
N LYS A 22 10.79 -12.22 16.09
CA LYS A 22 11.17 -12.53 17.48
C LYS A 22 10.93 -14.00 17.89
N LYS A 23 10.11 -14.72 17.14
CA LYS A 23 9.77 -16.13 17.38
C LYS A 23 10.50 -17.10 16.44
N MET A 24 11.38 -16.57 15.58
CA MET A 24 12.10 -17.35 14.59
C MET A 24 13.54 -17.58 15.01
N ASP A 25 13.98 -18.83 15.06
CA ASP A 25 15.36 -19.16 15.35
C ASP A 25 16.29 -18.81 14.18
N GLY A 26 17.45 -18.25 14.49
CA GLY A 26 18.49 -17.97 13.50
C GLY A 26 18.19 -16.78 12.58
N VAL A 27 17.19 -15.95 12.91
CA VAL A 27 16.85 -14.72 12.19
C VAL A 27 17.00 -13.52 13.12
N GLY A 28 17.70 -12.48 12.65
CA GLY A 28 17.79 -11.20 13.31
C GLY A 28 17.12 -10.10 12.48
N ILE A 29 16.65 -9.07 13.17
CA ILE A 29 15.97 -7.93 12.55
C ILE A 29 16.61 -6.60 12.93
N PHE A 30 16.89 -5.77 11.94
CA PHE A 30 17.04 -4.33 12.11
C PHE A 30 15.64 -3.71 11.93
N ALA A 31 15.03 -3.29 13.04
CA ALA A 31 13.70 -2.69 13.05
C ALA A 31 13.81 -1.19 12.81
N GLY A 32 13.64 -0.77 11.55
CA GLY A 32 13.68 0.63 11.16
C GLY A 32 12.41 1.37 11.61
N CYS A 33 12.59 2.30 12.55
CA CYS A 33 11.52 3.08 13.17
C CYS A 33 11.71 4.58 12.89
N PHE A 34 10.62 5.27 12.67
CA PHE A 34 10.60 6.74 12.52
C PHE A 34 10.54 7.45 13.87
N LEU A 35 9.89 6.83 14.87
CA LEU A 35 9.69 7.40 16.20
C LEU A 35 10.80 6.95 17.16
N SER A 36 11.46 7.91 17.81
CA SER A 36 12.47 7.63 18.84
C SER A 36 11.89 6.84 20.03
N GLN A 37 10.61 7.04 20.34
CA GLN A 37 9.94 6.29 21.40
C GLN A 37 9.88 4.79 21.06
N THR A 38 9.53 4.42 19.82
CA THR A 38 9.50 3.01 19.39
C THR A 38 10.90 2.38 19.47
N VAL A 39 11.94 3.15 19.11
CA VAL A 39 13.33 2.68 19.27
C VAL A 39 13.64 2.40 20.74
N ALA A 40 13.25 3.30 21.65
CA ALA A 40 13.46 3.10 23.09
C ALA A 40 12.70 1.88 23.63
N ASP A 41 11.44 1.71 23.22
CA ASP A 41 10.60 0.60 23.62
C ASP A 41 11.20 -0.76 23.16
N LEU A 42 11.66 -0.84 21.92
CA LEU A 42 12.28 -2.06 21.37
C LEU A 42 13.64 -2.35 22.05
N ASN A 43 14.45 -1.32 22.35
CA ASN A 43 15.70 -1.48 23.09
C ASN A 43 15.46 -2.04 24.51
N SER A 44 14.35 -1.69 25.15
CA SER A 44 13.99 -2.18 26.48
C SER A 44 13.77 -3.70 26.53
N LEU A 45 13.55 -4.35 25.38
CA LEU A 45 13.42 -5.80 25.28
C LEU A 45 14.72 -6.56 25.53
N GLN A 46 15.89 -5.87 25.43
CA GLN A 46 17.24 -6.43 25.67
C GLN A 46 17.48 -7.73 24.87
N ARG A 47 17.14 -7.72 23.58
CA ARG A 47 17.31 -8.86 22.67
C ARG A 47 18.38 -8.56 21.63
N ASP A 48 19.35 -9.46 21.51
CA ASP A 48 20.46 -9.33 20.55
C ASP A 48 20.03 -9.57 19.09
N ASP A 49 18.87 -10.20 18.88
CA ASP A 49 18.30 -10.50 17.58
C ASP A 49 17.26 -9.46 17.10
N VAL A 50 16.99 -8.42 17.91
CA VAL A 50 16.09 -7.30 17.59
C VAL A 50 16.82 -5.98 17.81
N ILE A 51 17.29 -5.38 16.74
CA ILE A 51 18.06 -4.13 16.77
C ILE A 51 17.20 -3.01 16.19
N PRO A 52 16.64 -2.13 17.02
CA PRO A 52 15.91 -0.97 16.49
C PRO A 52 16.89 0.07 15.94
N VAL A 53 16.52 0.66 14.81
CA VAL A 53 17.30 1.71 14.14
C VAL A 53 16.39 2.89 13.86
N LEU A 54 16.77 4.08 14.31
CA LEU A 54 16.04 5.29 13.95
C LEU A 54 16.30 5.63 12.47
N ILE A 55 15.24 5.77 11.69
CA ILE A 55 15.36 6.10 10.27
C ILE A 55 14.16 6.92 9.78
N ASP A 56 14.46 8.10 9.22
CA ASP A 56 13.55 8.82 8.33
C ASP A 56 13.94 8.49 6.88
N VAL A 57 13.09 7.77 6.18
CA VAL A 57 13.33 7.35 4.79
C VAL A 57 13.36 8.53 3.81
N THR A 58 12.91 9.71 4.22
CA THR A 58 12.91 10.95 3.41
C THR A 58 14.15 11.82 3.64
N ASP A 59 15.02 11.43 4.58
CA ASP A 59 16.28 12.11 4.87
C ASP A 59 17.47 11.22 4.46
N ASP A 60 18.17 11.63 3.42
CA ASP A 60 19.33 10.90 2.88
C ASP A 60 20.42 10.68 3.93
N ALA A 61 20.65 11.64 4.85
CA ALA A 61 21.63 11.50 5.91
C ALA A 61 21.20 10.40 6.92
N SER A 62 19.92 10.37 7.28
CA SER A 62 19.33 9.32 8.13
C SER A 62 19.44 7.95 7.49
N VAL A 63 19.15 7.84 6.18
CA VAL A 63 19.25 6.58 5.42
C VAL A 63 20.70 6.10 5.36
N LEU A 64 21.65 6.98 5.09
CA LEU A 64 23.08 6.63 5.05
C LEU A 64 23.59 6.18 6.41
N SER A 65 23.25 6.91 7.48
CA SER A 65 23.62 6.54 8.85
C SER A 65 23.07 5.15 9.25
N CYS A 66 21.82 4.86 8.86
CA CYS A 66 21.23 3.53 9.05
C CYS A 66 22.02 2.45 8.29
N ALA A 67 22.36 2.70 7.03
CA ALA A 67 23.09 1.74 6.20
C ALA A 67 24.51 1.47 6.76
N GLU A 68 25.20 2.51 7.21
CA GLU A 68 26.51 2.38 7.88
C GLU A 68 26.42 1.59 9.20
N TYR A 69 25.41 1.87 10.01
CA TYR A 69 25.17 1.13 11.24
C TYR A 69 24.95 -0.37 10.98
N VAL A 70 24.11 -0.69 9.99
CA VAL A 70 23.84 -2.07 9.57
C VAL A 70 25.11 -2.72 9.02
N ALA A 71 25.90 -2.03 8.20
CA ALA A 71 27.14 -2.54 7.65
C ALA A 71 28.16 -2.85 8.75
N ASN A 72 28.33 -1.96 9.73
CA ASN A 72 29.25 -2.15 10.86
C ASN A 72 28.84 -3.33 11.74
N HIS A 73 27.53 -3.53 11.95
CA HIS A 73 27.05 -4.67 12.73
C HIS A 73 27.26 -6.01 12.00
N LEU A 74 27.05 -6.02 10.68
CA LEU A 74 27.18 -7.24 9.87
C LEU A 74 28.63 -7.59 9.54
N GLY A 75 29.57 -6.65 9.59
CA GLY A 75 30.95 -6.85 9.17
C GLY A 75 31.04 -7.37 7.73
N ASP A 76 31.65 -8.54 7.56
CA ASP A 76 31.80 -9.18 6.25
C ASP A 76 30.52 -9.89 5.77
N GLN A 77 29.53 -10.08 6.66
CA GLN A 77 28.24 -10.65 6.28
C GLN A 77 27.44 -9.67 5.39
N GLY A 78 26.65 -10.20 4.50
CA GLY A 78 25.69 -9.42 3.75
C GLY A 78 24.33 -9.36 4.46
N LEU A 79 23.49 -8.40 4.07
CA LEU A 79 22.10 -8.30 4.52
C LEU A 79 21.24 -9.33 3.77
N TYR A 80 20.63 -10.27 4.51
CA TYR A 80 19.82 -11.34 3.91
C TYR A 80 18.53 -10.83 3.27
N GLY A 81 17.89 -9.82 3.85
CA GLY A 81 16.66 -9.27 3.32
C GLY A 81 16.44 -7.80 3.68
N LEU A 82 15.76 -7.10 2.76
CA LEU A 82 15.27 -5.74 2.96
C LEU A 82 13.77 -5.74 2.71
N VAL A 83 12.98 -5.22 3.66
CA VAL A 83 11.55 -4.96 3.48
C VAL A 83 11.32 -3.45 3.51
N ASN A 84 11.06 -2.87 2.37
CA ASN A 84 10.60 -1.49 2.22
C ASN A 84 9.09 -1.46 2.53
N ASN A 85 8.77 -1.30 3.82
CA ASN A 85 7.39 -1.27 4.31
C ASN A 85 6.94 0.13 4.74
N ALA A 86 7.86 1.05 5.04
CA ALA A 86 7.51 2.44 5.34
C ALA A 86 6.64 3.04 4.23
N GLY A 87 5.53 3.63 4.61
CA GLY A 87 4.59 4.22 3.68
C GLY A 87 3.46 4.97 4.38
N ILE A 88 2.94 5.96 3.70
CA ILE A 88 1.85 6.80 4.18
C ILE A 88 0.73 6.86 3.15
N LEU A 89 -0.47 7.10 3.66
CA LEU A 89 -1.65 7.47 2.90
C LEU A 89 -2.21 8.73 3.54
N ILE A 90 -2.25 9.80 2.76
CA ILE A 90 -2.83 11.07 3.18
C ILE A 90 -4.28 11.09 2.68
N ASN A 91 -5.15 11.72 3.43
CA ASN A 91 -6.58 11.79 3.28
C ASN A 91 -7.12 11.57 1.86
N PRO A 92 -8.06 10.62 1.66
CA PRO A 92 -8.69 10.41 0.38
C PRO A 92 -9.57 11.62 0.01
N GLY A 93 -9.59 11.96 -1.26
CA GLY A 93 -10.43 13.02 -1.80
C GLY A 93 -10.36 13.06 -3.32
N PRO A 94 -11.35 13.66 -4.00
CA PRO A 94 -11.26 13.94 -5.42
C PRO A 94 -9.95 14.62 -5.80
N THR A 95 -9.52 14.47 -7.04
CA THR A 95 -8.24 15.04 -7.51
C THR A 95 -8.12 16.54 -7.21
N GLU A 96 -9.21 17.29 -7.38
CA GLU A 96 -9.24 18.74 -7.13
C GLU A 96 -9.12 19.10 -5.65
N TRP A 97 -9.50 18.21 -4.73
CA TRP A 97 -9.36 18.44 -3.29
C TRP A 97 -7.94 18.15 -2.81
N THR A 98 -7.23 17.27 -3.49
CA THR A 98 -5.92 16.78 -3.05
C THR A 98 -4.82 17.80 -3.36
N PRO A 99 -4.22 18.46 -2.35
CA PRO A 99 -3.21 19.48 -2.57
C PRO A 99 -1.89 18.85 -3.09
N LEU A 100 -1.13 19.61 -3.87
CA LEU A 100 0.17 19.17 -4.40
C LEU A 100 1.16 18.77 -3.30
N SER A 101 1.05 19.35 -2.11
CA SER A 101 1.86 18.97 -0.95
C SER A 101 1.63 17.52 -0.52
N ALA A 102 0.39 17.01 -0.63
CA ALA A 102 0.07 15.61 -0.37
C ALA A 102 0.72 14.68 -1.39
N TYR A 103 0.70 15.04 -2.68
CA TYR A 103 1.44 14.29 -3.72
C TYR A 103 2.93 14.26 -3.41
N ARG A 104 3.56 15.41 -3.17
CA ARG A 104 5.00 15.49 -2.85
C ARG A 104 5.34 14.61 -1.64
N ARG A 105 4.59 14.75 -0.54
CA ARG A 105 4.86 14.00 0.69
C ARG A 105 4.69 12.49 0.50
N MET A 106 3.65 12.04 -0.21
CA MET A 106 3.49 10.62 -0.51
C MET A 106 4.58 10.08 -1.44
N PHE A 107 5.02 10.85 -2.42
CA PHE A 107 6.14 10.45 -3.28
C PHE A 107 7.45 10.39 -2.50
N GLU A 108 7.75 11.37 -1.64
CA GLU A 108 8.96 11.36 -0.81
C GLU A 108 9.03 10.11 0.06
N VAL A 109 7.95 9.76 0.76
CA VAL A 109 7.98 8.59 1.66
C VAL A 109 7.87 7.29 0.86
N ASN A 110 6.83 7.15 0.03
CA ASN A 110 6.48 5.86 -0.57
C ASN A 110 7.41 5.46 -1.72
N VAL A 111 7.94 6.44 -2.47
CA VAL A 111 8.74 6.20 -3.68
C VAL A 111 10.20 6.50 -3.43
N ILE A 112 10.53 7.77 -3.17
CA ILE A 112 11.93 8.19 -3.03
C ILE A 112 12.58 7.50 -1.83
N GLY A 113 11.87 7.42 -0.70
CA GLY A 113 12.35 6.69 0.48
C GLY A 113 12.63 5.21 0.19
N THR A 114 11.73 4.53 -0.54
CA THR A 114 11.95 3.14 -0.99
C THR A 114 13.21 3.03 -1.86
N VAL A 115 13.42 3.96 -2.79
CA VAL A 115 14.60 4.00 -3.66
C VAL A 115 15.86 4.29 -2.87
N SER A 116 15.85 5.30 -2.00
CA SER A 116 17.00 5.74 -1.20
C SER A 116 17.48 4.61 -0.28
N VAL A 117 16.59 4.01 0.51
CA VAL A 117 16.93 2.87 1.39
C VAL A 117 17.46 1.69 0.60
N THR A 118 16.82 1.36 -0.53
CA THR A 118 17.26 0.25 -1.38
C THR A 118 18.68 0.50 -1.88
N LYS A 119 18.95 1.68 -2.46
CA LYS A 119 20.28 2.04 -3.01
C LYS A 119 21.38 1.99 -1.95
N ALA A 120 21.11 2.50 -0.74
CA ALA A 120 22.07 2.50 0.35
C ALA A 120 22.45 1.08 0.79
N LEU A 121 21.51 0.13 0.76
CA LEU A 121 21.70 -1.25 1.21
C LEU A 121 22.05 -2.24 0.10
N LEU A 122 21.99 -1.85 -1.18
CA LEU A 122 22.34 -2.75 -2.30
C LEU A 122 23.71 -3.41 -2.17
N PRO A 123 24.80 -2.72 -1.71
CA PRO A 123 26.09 -3.40 -1.52
C PRO A 123 26.01 -4.59 -0.58
N LEU A 124 25.27 -4.48 0.53
CA LEU A 124 25.10 -5.54 1.51
C LEU A 124 24.19 -6.67 0.97
N LEU A 125 23.14 -6.33 0.24
CA LEU A 125 22.24 -7.29 -0.40
C LEU A 125 22.91 -8.09 -1.51
N ARG A 126 23.79 -7.46 -2.31
CA ARG A 126 24.58 -8.16 -3.35
C ARG A 126 25.56 -9.15 -2.71
N ARG A 127 26.18 -8.78 -1.58
CA ARG A 127 27.13 -9.65 -0.88
C ARG A 127 26.49 -10.96 -0.43
N SER A 128 25.26 -10.93 0.05
CA SER A 128 24.52 -12.10 0.51
C SER A 128 23.69 -12.80 -0.58
N LYS A 129 23.60 -12.21 -1.78
CA LYS A 129 22.58 -12.57 -2.78
C LYS A 129 21.17 -12.52 -2.17
N GLY A 130 20.90 -11.46 -1.43
CA GLY A 130 19.74 -11.29 -0.56
C GLY A 130 18.44 -11.05 -1.31
N ARG A 131 17.39 -10.69 -0.57
CA ARG A 131 16.04 -10.48 -1.09
C ARG A 131 15.52 -9.09 -0.75
N ILE A 132 14.89 -8.44 -1.71
CA ILE A 132 14.21 -7.16 -1.53
C ILE A 132 12.71 -7.39 -1.62
N VAL A 133 11.97 -6.86 -0.66
CA VAL A 133 10.52 -6.93 -0.58
C VAL A 133 9.97 -5.52 -0.53
N ASN A 134 9.27 -5.10 -1.57
CA ASN A 134 8.64 -3.77 -1.64
C ASN A 134 7.14 -3.88 -1.37
N VAL A 135 6.66 -3.12 -0.39
CA VAL A 135 5.23 -3.09 -0.07
C VAL A 135 4.55 -2.04 -0.94
N ALA A 136 3.93 -2.52 -2.02
CA ALA A 136 3.07 -1.72 -2.89
C ALA A 136 1.62 -1.65 -2.33
N SER A 137 0.63 -1.89 -3.14
CA SER A 137 -0.80 -1.94 -2.79
C SER A 137 -1.62 -2.41 -3.99
N ILE A 138 -2.87 -2.81 -3.78
CA ILE A 138 -3.86 -2.87 -4.87
C ILE A 138 -3.98 -1.53 -5.61
N ALA A 139 -3.77 -0.40 -4.92
CA ALA A 139 -3.73 0.94 -5.48
C ALA A 139 -2.57 1.17 -6.47
N GLY A 140 -1.58 0.27 -6.51
CA GLY A 140 -0.53 0.24 -7.53
C GLY A 140 -0.91 -0.57 -8.78
N ARG A 141 -2.09 -1.18 -8.79
CA ARG A 141 -2.59 -2.03 -9.87
C ARG A 141 -3.89 -1.54 -10.47
N THR A 142 -4.63 -0.71 -9.76
CA THR A 142 -5.88 -0.08 -10.22
C THR A 142 -5.97 1.34 -9.69
N GLY A 143 -6.55 2.24 -10.51
CA GLY A 143 -6.82 3.61 -10.09
C GLY A 143 -8.06 3.65 -9.20
N LEU A 144 -7.86 3.68 -7.88
CA LEU A 144 -8.96 3.81 -6.93
C LEU A 144 -9.49 5.25 -6.95
N PRO A 145 -10.80 5.45 -7.18
CA PRO A 145 -11.38 6.79 -7.11
C PRO A 145 -11.07 7.46 -5.77
N SER A 146 -10.78 8.75 -5.83
CA SER A 146 -10.48 9.60 -4.65
C SER A 146 -9.17 9.29 -3.92
N GLU A 147 -8.27 8.51 -4.52
CA GLU A 147 -6.91 8.27 -4.01
C GLU A 147 -5.82 8.62 -5.03
N PRO A 148 -5.86 9.80 -5.69
CA PRO A 148 -5.02 10.06 -6.86
C PRO A 148 -3.54 10.05 -6.55
N ALA A 149 -3.11 10.69 -5.47
CA ALA A 149 -1.70 10.77 -5.08
C ALA A 149 -1.17 9.43 -4.55
N TYR A 150 -1.99 8.68 -3.81
CA TYR A 150 -1.62 7.37 -3.29
C TYR A 150 -1.48 6.35 -4.42
N CYS A 151 -2.48 6.26 -5.30
CA CYS A 151 -2.40 5.38 -6.48
C CYS A 151 -1.15 5.69 -7.30
N ALA A 152 -0.91 6.97 -7.64
CA ALA A 152 0.27 7.37 -8.41
C ALA A 152 1.57 6.92 -7.73
N SER A 153 1.69 7.09 -6.41
CA SER A 153 2.88 6.64 -5.66
C SER A 153 3.05 5.12 -5.69
N LYS A 154 1.96 4.35 -5.53
CA LYS A 154 2.03 2.88 -5.51
C LYS A 154 2.25 2.27 -6.90
N TYR A 155 1.72 2.88 -7.98
CA TYR A 155 2.12 2.52 -9.35
C TYR A 155 3.61 2.76 -9.61
N ALA A 156 4.17 3.85 -9.07
CA ALA A 156 5.61 4.12 -9.18
C ALA A 156 6.45 3.04 -8.47
N VAL A 157 6.04 2.57 -7.29
CA VAL A 157 6.70 1.46 -6.57
C VAL A 157 6.65 0.17 -7.39
N GLU A 158 5.51 -0.14 -8.05
CA GLU A 158 5.39 -1.31 -8.92
C GLU A 158 6.39 -1.26 -10.09
N GLY A 159 6.39 -0.12 -10.83
CA GLY A 159 7.30 0.07 -11.97
C GLY A 159 8.77 0.02 -11.57
N TYR A 160 9.14 0.71 -10.47
CA TYR A 160 10.48 0.64 -9.90
C TYR A 160 10.89 -0.78 -9.54
N SER A 161 10.02 -1.52 -8.88
CA SER A 161 10.30 -2.89 -8.44
C SER A 161 10.53 -3.84 -9.61
N ASP A 162 9.79 -3.67 -10.70
CA ASP A 162 9.98 -4.49 -11.92
C ASP A 162 11.31 -4.20 -12.62
N VAL A 163 11.75 -2.95 -12.66
CA VAL A 163 13.07 -2.58 -13.18
C VAL A 163 14.16 -3.13 -12.27
N LEU A 164 14.07 -2.84 -10.96
CA LEU A 164 15.03 -3.31 -9.97
C LEU A 164 15.22 -4.83 -10.01
N ARG A 165 14.14 -5.60 -10.18
CA ARG A 165 14.19 -7.06 -10.28
C ARG A 165 15.04 -7.51 -11.45
N ARG A 166 14.94 -6.84 -12.60
CA ARG A 166 15.73 -7.16 -13.79
C ARG A 166 17.19 -6.76 -13.64
N ASP A 167 17.44 -5.58 -13.08
CA ASP A 167 18.79 -5.06 -12.85
C ASP A 167 19.58 -5.90 -11.82
N MET A 168 18.86 -6.52 -10.89
CA MET A 168 19.48 -7.31 -9.81
C MET A 168 19.68 -8.79 -10.18
N LEU A 169 19.12 -9.29 -11.27
CA LEU A 169 19.31 -10.68 -11.73
C LEU A 169 20.78 -11.09 -11.82
N PRO A 170 21.69 -10.30 -12.43
CA PRO A 170 23.11 -10.68 -12.53
C PRO A 170 23.80 -10.82 -11.17
N TRP A 171 23.27 -10.15 -10.14
CA TRP A 171 23.80 -10.17 -8.78
C TRP A 171 23.22 -11.29 -7.91
N GLY A 172 22.27 -12.04 -8.43
CA GLY A 172 21.56 -13.07 -7.66
C GLY A 172 20.63 -12.52 -6.58
N VAL A 173 20.37 -11.20 -6.56
CA VAL A 173 19.41 -10.56 -5.64
C VAL A 173 18.02 -10.66 -6.23
N THR A 174 17.06 -11.15 -5.44
CA THR A 174 15.67 -11.27 -5.89
C THR A 174 14.81 -10.14 -5.35
N VAL A 175 13.79 -9.70 -6.12
CA VAL A 175 12.90 -8.61 -5.74
C VAL A 175 11.46 -9.12 -5.80
N HIS A 176 10.74 -8.86 -4.72
CA HIS A 176 9.36 -9.31 -4.50
C HIS A 176 8.47 -8.12 -4.18
N ILE A 177 7.22 -8.17 -4.60
CA ILE A 177 6.25 -7.11 -4.38
C ILE A 177 5.09 -7.69 -3.57
N ILE A 178 4.72 -6.98 -2.51
CA ILE A 178 3.52 -7.29 -1.74
C ILE A 178 2.45 -6.27 -2.14
N GLU A 179 1.29 -6.75 -2.56
CA GLU A 179 0.12 -5.97 -3.01
C GLU A 179 -1.04 -6.14 -2.00
N PRO A 180 -1.01 -5.46 -0.83
CA PRO A 180 -2.09 -5.56 0.14
C PRO A 180 -3.40 -4.95 -0.39
N GLY A 181 -4.52 -5.55 -0.02
CA GLY A 181 -5.83 -4.94 -0.09
C GLY A 181 -6.08 -3.95 1.06
N ILE A 182 -7.35 -3.79 1.43
CA ILE A 182 -7.76 -2.90 2.52
C ILE A 182 -7.62 -3.64 3.86
N PHE A 183 -6.77 -3.12 4.76
CA PHE A 183 -6.54 -3.62 6.12
C PHE A 183 -6.77 -2.49 7.14
N PRO A 184 -8.00 -2.26 7.60
CA PRO A 184 -8.37 -1.10 8.42
C PRO A 184 -7.64 -1.03 9.78
N ASN A 185 -7.27 -2.18 10.32
CA ASN A 185 -6.61 -2.29 11.63
C ASN A 185 -5.12 -1.92 11.63
N THR A 186 -4.65 -1.30 10.53
CA THR A 186 -3.30 -0.75 10.42
C THR A 186 -3.33 0.76 10.64
N GLY A 187 -2.27 1.35 11.18
CA GLY A 187 -2.19 2.80 11.45
C GLY A 187 -2.40 3.70 10.22
N LEU A 188 -2.39 3.12 9.02
CA LEU A 188 -2.55 3.82 7.75
C LEU A 188 -3.91 4.55 7.63
N TYR A 189 -4.97 3.99 8.21
CA TYR A 189 -6.36 4.49 8.10
C TYR A 189 -6.84 5.29 9.31
N GLY A 190 -6.06 5.33 10.38
CA GLY A 190 -6.51 5.87 11.69
C GLY A 190 -6.83 7.37 11.73
N ARG A 191 -6.47 8.13 10.70
CA ARG A 191 -6.68 9.60 10.63
C ARG A 191 -7.64 10.03 9.51
N PHE A 192 -8.28 9.10 8.81
CA PHE A 192 -9.06 9.44 7.61
C PHE A 192 -10.20 10.41 7.85
N GLN A 193 -11.01 10.20 8.89
CA GLN A 193 -12.19 11.05 9.10
C GLN A 193 -11.83 12.50 9.44
N GLY A 194 -10.94 12.72 10.43
CA GLY A 194 -10.51 14.06 10.80
C GLY A 194 -9.78 14.79 9.66
N GLY A 195 -8.96 14.07 8.93
CA GLY A 195 -8.24 14.64 7.80
C GLY A 195 -9.13 14.96 6.59
N LEU A 196 -10.24 14.24 6.39
CA LEU A 196 -11.20 14.56 5.35
C LEU A 196 -11.96 15.86 5.68
N ASP A 197 -12.33 16.04 6.95
CA ASP A 197 -12.97 17.26 7.42
C ASP A 197 -12.04 18.48 7.24
N GLU A 198 -10.75 18.32 7.56
CA GLU A 198 -9.73 19.34 7.32
C GLU A 198 -9.57 19.66 5.84
N LEU A 199 -9.53 18.62 5.00
CA LEU A 199 -9.42 18.77 3.55
C LEU A 199 -10.60 19.55 2.98
N TRP A 200 -11.83 19.22 3.35
CA TRP A 200 -13.04 19.92 2.93
C TRP A 200 -13.04 21.40 3.37
N ASN A 201 -12.72 21.67 4.64
CA ASN A 201 -12.70 23.02 5.19
C ASN A 201 -11.63 23.94 4.58
N ASN A 202 -10.57 23.34 3.99
CA ASN A 202 -9.50 24.08 3.31
C ASN A 202 -9.76 24.32 1.82
N LEU A 203 -10.86 23.80 1.26
CA LEU A 203 -11.24 24.09 -0.13
C LEU A 203 -11.70 25.56 -0.28
N SER A 204 -11.53 26.08 -1.49
CA SER A 204 -12.09 27.40 -1.82
C SER A 204 -13.63 27.37 -1.72
N PRO A 205 -14.27 28.50 -1.37
CA PRO A 205 -15.75 28.58 -1.36
C PRO A 205 -16.40 28.19 -2.69
N GLU A 206 -15.75 28.49 -3.80
CA GLU A 206 -16.19 28.11 -5.15
C GLU A 206 -16.22 26.58 -5.29
N LEU A 207 -15.13 25.90 -4.93
CA LEU A 207 -15.03 24.45 -5.03
C LEU A 207 -15.98 23.74 -4.07
N GLN A 208 -16.18 24.28 -2.86
CA GLN A 208 -17.19 23.77 -1.94
C GLN A 208 -18.61 23.92 -2.50
N ALA A 209 -18.91 25.02 -3.20
CA ALA A 209 -20.20 25.22 -3.85
C ALA A 209 -20.41 24.27 -5.03
N ASP A 210 -19.37 24.00 -5.82
CA ASP A 210 -19.43 23.07 -6.96
C ASP A 210 -19.74 21.65 -6.52
N TYR A 211 -19.11 21.18 -5.45
CA TYR A 211 -19.37 19.82 -4.95
C TYR A 211 -20.62 19.74 -4.08
N GLY A 212 -20.85 20.72 -3.21
CA GLY A 212 -21.97 20.83 -2.29
C GLY A 212 -21.82 19.96 -1.03
N GLU A 213 -22.43 20.46 0.05
CA GLU A 213 -22.40 19.82 1.37
C GLU A 213 -22.97 18.38 1.34
N GLU A 214 -24.02 18.13 0.57
CA GLU A 214 -24.63 16.79 0.44
C GLU A 214 -23.64 15.79 -0.13
N PHE A 215 -22.88 16.18 -1.17
CA PHE A 215 -21.83 15.33 -1.73
C PHE A 215 -20.75 15.02 -0.68
N TYR A 216 -20.27 16.04 0.04
CA TYR A 216 -19.25 15.87 1.05
C TYR A 216 -19.69 14.91 2.16
N GLN A 217 -20.89 15.06 2.71
CA GLN A 217 -21.40 14.19 3.77
C GLN A 217 -21.55 12.73 3.30
N ASN A 218 -22.09 12.52 2.09
CA ASN A 218 -22.21 11.19 1.49
C ASN A 218 -20.83 10.56 1.22
N PHE A 219 -19.87 11.36 0.76
CA PHE A 219 -18.50 10.91 0.52
C PHE A 219 -17.83 10.48 1.83
N ARG A 220 -17.95 11.30 2.87
CA ARG A 220 -17.45 11.02 4.22
C ARG A 220 -18.00 9.72 4.80
N GLU A 221 -19.31 9.52 4.66
CA GLU A 221 -19.98 8.27 5.08
C GLU A 221 -19.49 7.06 4.29
N LYS A 222 -19.35 7.20 2.95
CA LYS A 222 -18.88 6.15 2.06
C LYS A 222 -17.47 5.70 2.40
N ILE A 223 -16.55 6.65 2.67
CA ILE A 223 -15.19 6.34 3.12
C ILE A 223 -15.21 5.58 4.44
N GLY A 224 -15.99 6.04 5.44
CA GLY A 224 -16.13 5.33 6.71
C GLY A 224 -16.67 3.91 6.55
N LYS A 225 -17.67 3.73 5.69
CA LYS A 225 -18.24 2.40 5.40
C LYS A 225 -17.27 1.48 4.66
N SER A 226 -16.43 2.00 3.76
CA SER A 226 -15.47 1.17 3.01
C SER A 226 -14.48 0.45 3.91
N LEU A 227 -14.15 1.03 5.05
CA LEU A 227 -13.25 0.46 6.05
C LEU A 227 -13.93 -0.61 6.94
N THR A 228 -15.26 -0.67 6.95
CA THR A 228 -16.04 -1.58 7.83
C THR A 228 -16.83 -2.64 7.07
N THR A 229 -16.88 -2.56 5.73
CA THR A 229 -17.63 -3.50 4.90
C THR A 229 -16.86 -4.80 4.68
N GLY A 230 -17.58 -5.86 4.28
CA GLY A 230 -17.06 -7.23 4.12
C GLY A 230 -15.95 -7.43 3.06
N LEU A 231 -15.49 -6.36 2.39
CA LEU A 231 -14.31 -6.39 1.52
C LEU A 231 -13.02 -6.08 2.29
N ALA A 232 -13.12 -5.43 3.45
CA ALA A 232 -11.97 -5.12 4.29
C ALA A 232 -11.46 -6.39 4.99
N ASN A 233 -10.15 -6.56 4.98
CA ASN A 233 -9.51 -7.70 5.62
C ASN A 233 -9.25 -7.40 7.10
N THR A 234 -9.74 -8.25 8.00
CA THR A 234 -9.61 -8.04 9.45
C THR A 234 -8.33 -8.67 10.02
N ASP A 235 -7.77 -9.67 9.34
CA ASP A 235 -6.54 -10.33 9.75
C ASP A 235 -5.30 -9.63 9.17
N SER A 236 -4.73 -8.72 9.96
CA SER A 236 -3.52 -7.98 9.58
C SER A 236 -2.26 -8.83 9.55
N THR A 237 -2.30 -10.11 9.95
CA THR A 237 -1.13 -11.00 9.91
C THR A 237 -0.85 -11.53 8.51
N LEU A 238 -1.83 -11.53 7.62
CA LEU A 238 -1.70 -12.04 6.25
C LEU A 238 -0.59 -11.34 5.45
N VAL A 239 -0.42 -10.03 5.63
CA VAL A 239 0.61 -9.26 4.92
C VAL A 239 2.01 -9.59 5.45
N PRO A 240 2.29 -9.55 6.76
CA PRO A 240 3.52 -10.07 7.34
C PRO A 240 3.82 -11.52 6.95
N ASP A 241 2.82 -12.41 6.85
CA ASP A 241 3.05 -13.80 6.41
C ASP A 241 3.51 -13.86 4.96
N ALA A 242 2.95 -13.04 4.07
CA ALA A 242 3.42 -12.92 2.71
C ALA A 242 4.86 -12.34 2.63
N MET A 243 5.20 -11.37 3.49
CA MET A 243 6.57 -10.86 3.61
C MET A 243 7.54 -11.96 4.08
N LEU A 244 7.18 -12.74 5.10
CA LEU A 244 7.99 -13.87 5.58
C LEU A 244 8.18 -14.93 4.48
N HIS A 245 7.11 -15.28 3.79
CA HIS A 245 7.18 -16.23 2.67
C HIS A 245 8.11 -15.71 1.56
N SER A 246 8.02 -14.42 1.21
CA SER A 246 8.90 -13.82 0.20
C SER A 246 10.38 -13.81 0.63
N LEU A 247 10.66 -13.63 1.93
CA LEU A 247 12.02 -13.63 2.47
C LEU A 247 12.60 -15.03 2.64
N PHE A 248 11.82 -16.01 3.08
CA PHE A 248 12.39 -17.27 3.59
C PHE A 248 11.96 -18.53 2.80
N SER A 249 10.94 -18.46 1.94
CA SER A 249 10.53 -19.61 1.12
C SER A 249 11.62 -20.02 0.13
N GLU A 250 11.72 -21.31 -0.17
CA GLU A 250 12.55 -21.83 -1.26
C GLU A 250 12.01 -21.44 -2.63
N THR A 251 10.68 -21.28 -2.73
CA THR A 251 9.96 -20.93 -3.97
C THR A 251 9.14 -19.66 -3.81
N PRO A 252 9.79 -18.47 -3.61
CA PRO A 252 9.08 -17.23 -3.44
C PRO A 252 8.42 -16.78 -4.75
N GLN A 253 7.27 -16.10 -4.63
CA GLN A 253 6.61 -15.47 -5.78
C GLN A 253 7.19 -14.08 -6.03
N TYR A 254 7.12 -13.59 -7.27
CA TYR A 254 7.49 -12.22 -7.59
C TYR A 254 6.47 -11.20 -7.04
N ARG A 255 5.18 -11.59 -6.99
CA ARG A 255 4.07 -10.75 -6.53
C ARG A 255 3.15 -11.53 -5.61
N TYR A 256 2.78 -10.89 -4.51
CA TYR A 256 1.87 -11.42 -3.49
C TYR A 256 0.65 -10.53 -3.38
N ARG A 257 -0.47 -10.95 -3.94
CA ARG A 257 -1.76 -10.30 -3.72
C ARG A 257 -2.33 -10.78 -2.40
N VAL A 258 -2.48 -9.85 -1.45
CA VAL A 258 -2.84 -10.19 -0.07
C VAL A 258 -4.16 -9.55 0.30
N GLY A 259 -5.09 -10.38 0.78
CA GLY A 259 -6.47 -10.02 1.04
C GLY A 259 -7.40 -10.48 -0.08
N ASN A 260 -8.67 -10.75 0.26
CA ASN A 260 -9.66 -11.26 -0.68
C ASN A 260 -10.03 -10.24 -1.77
N ASP A 261 -10.05 -8.97 -1.40
CA ASP A 261 -10.23 -7.84 -2.29
C ASP A 261 -9.11 -7.74 -3.34
N SER A 262 -7.85 -7.81 -2.90
CA SER A 262 -6.69 -7.80 -3.80
C SER A 262 -6.65 -9.05 -4.69
N LYS A 263 -6.81 -10.23 -4.07
CA LYS A 263 -6.61 -11.51 -4.74
C LYS A 263 -7.67 -11.83 -5.81
N TYR A 264 -8.92 -11.47 -5.53
CA TYR A 264 -10.05 -11.86 -6.38
C TYR A 264 -10.71 -10.67 -7.07
N LEU A 265 -11.19 -9.68 -6.31
CA LEU A 265 -12.00 -8.58 -6.84
C LEU A 265 -11.19 -7.69 -7.78
N ILE A 266 -10.10 -7.11 -7.29
CA ILE A 266 -9.26 -6.19 -8.09
C ILE A 266 -8.61 -6.92 -9.26
N THR A 267 -8.23 -8.18 -9.07
CA THR A 267 -7.72 -8.99 -10.18
C THR A 267 -8.77 -9.15 -11.28
N ALA A 268 -10.01 -9.46 -10.93
CA ALA A 268 -11.10 -9.59 -11.90
C ALA A 268 -11.42 -8.25 -12.59
N ILE A 269 -11.47 -7.15 -11.83
CA ILE A 269 -11.69 -5.80 -12.37
C ILE A 269 -10.60 -5.46 -13.40
N ASN A 270 -9.33 -5.69 -13.08
CA ASN A 270 -8.20 -5.37 -13.96
C ASN A 270 -8.13 -6.24 -15.23
N MET A 271 -8.88 -7.32 -15.31
CA MET A 271 -9.04 -8.11 -16.53
C MET A 271 -10.15 -7.59 -17.45
N THR A 272 -10.91 -6.59 -17.03
CA THR A 272 -11.97 -5.98 -17.82
C THR A 272 -11.46 -4.75 -18.56
N HIS A 273 -12.21 -4.34 -19.59
CA HIS A 273 -11.96 -3.11 -20.32
C HIS A 273 -12.18 -1.88 -19.41
N GLU A 274 -11.47 -0.79 -19.63
CA GLU A 274 -11.53 0.44 -18.84
C GLU A 274 -12.95 0.97 -18.68
N SER A 275 -13.75 0.93 -19.74
CA SER A 275 -15.16 1.35 -19.67
C SER A 275 -16.01 0.55 -18.68
N THR A 276 -15.66 -0.73 -18.46
CA THR A 276 -16.31 -1.57 -17.43
C THR A 276 -15.85 -1.17 -16.05
N GLN A 277 -14.57 -0.88 -15.90
CA GLN A 277 -14.00 -0.39 -14.63
C GLN A 277 -14.64 0.95 -14.26
N ASP A 278 -14.73 1.90 -15.20
CA ASP A 278 -15.37 3.21 -15.01
C ASP A 278 -16.83 3.06 -14.60
N TRP A 279 -17.58 2.17 -15.26
CA TRP A 279 -18.96 1.89 -14.89
C TRP A 279 -19.08 1.30 -13.48
N LEU A 280 -18.20 0.38 -13.09
CA LEU A 280 -18.20 -0.22 -11.74
C LEU A 280 -17.92 0.82 -10.66
N TYR A 281 -16.89 1.62 -10.84
CA TYR A 281 -16.50 2.66 -9.88
C TYR A 281 -17.50 3.82 -9.87
N GLY A 282 -18.12 4.11 -11.01
CA GLY A 282 -19.09 5.19 -11.19
C GLY A 282 -20.51 4.90 -10.70
N ARG A 283 -20.88 3.64 -10.44
CA ARG A 283 -22.28 3.24 -10.09
C ARG A 283 -22.90 4.01 -8.93
N GLY A 284 -22.08 4.50 -7.99
CA GLY A 284 -22.55 5.29 -6.86
C GLY A 284 -22.87 6.76 -7.19
N ASN A 285 -22.39 7.26 -8.33
CA ASN A 285 -22.43 8.68 -8.66
C ASN A 285 -23.75 9.10 -9.37
N THR A 286 -24.60 8.14 -9.72
CA THR A 286 -25.93 8.40 -10.33
C THR A 286 -27.01 8.77 -9.32
N LYS A 287 -26.79 8.50 -8.02
CA LYS A 287 -27.73 8.82 -6.93
C LYS A 287 -27.58 10.26 -6.46
N PRO A 288 -28.63 10.88 -5.88
CA PRO A 288 -28.51 12.17 -5.20
C PRO A 288 -27.36 12.12 -4.17
N GLY A 289 -26.56 13.18 -4.10
CA GLY A 289 -25.38 13.26 -3.25
C GLY A 289 -24.20 12.36 -3.64
N GLY A 290 -24.34 11.51 -4.67
CA GLY A 290 -23.24 10.70 -5.22
C GLY A 290 -22.43 11.43 -6.29
N ARG A 291 -22.84 12.64 -6.68
CA ARG A 291 -22.18 13.50 -7.67
C ARG A 291 -22.10 14.94 -7.15
N PRO A 292 -21.13 15.75 -7.63
CA PRO A 292 -21.06 17.16 -7.32
C PRO A 292 -22.36 17.92 -7.65
N ALA A 293 -22.68 18.96 -6.88
CA ALA A 293 -23.94 19.69 -6.96
C ALA A 293 -24.18 20.32 -8.35
N THR A 294 -23.13 20.82 -8.98
CA THR A 294 -23.19 21.46 -10.30
C THR A 294 -23.22 20.50 -11.48
N VAL A 295 -22.95 19.19 -11.27
CA VAL A 295 -22.94 18.20 -12.34
C VAL A 295 -24.38 17.77 -12.69
N PRO A 296 -24.86 17.97 -13.94
CA PRO A 296 -26.19 17.55 -14.38
C PRO A 296 -26.41 16.03 -14.26
N LYS A 297 -27.67 15.60 -14.12
CA LYS A 297 -28.04 14.17 -14.00
C LYS A 297 -27.58 13.33 -15.19
N ASP A 298 -27.70 13.89 -16.39
CA ASP A 298 -27.39 13.27 -17.67
C ASP A 298 -25.91 13.38 -18.06
N GLY A 299 -25.14 14.25 -17.40
CA GLY A 299 -23.71 14.47 -17.69
C GLY A 299 -22.84 13.23 -17.46
N TYR A 300 -23.16 12.46 -16.42
CA TYR A 300 -22.43 11.23 -16.11
C TYR A 300 -22.79 10.08 -17.06
N GLU A 301 -24.06 9.93 -17.41
CA GLU A 301 -24.53 8.89 -18.35
C GLU A 301 -23.96 9.11 -19.75
N THR A 302 -23.84 10.36 -20.20
CA THR A 302 -23.22 10.71 -21.49
C THR A 302 -21.71 10.45 -21.50
N ALA A 303 -21.01 10.66 -20.39
CA ALA A 303 -19.56 10.38 -20.30
C ALA A 303 -19.27 8.88 -20.35
N THR A 304 -19.99 8.08 -19.59
CA THR A 304 -19.81 6.62 -19.55
C THR A 304 -20.37 5.93 -20.81
N GLY A 305 -21.42 6.48 -21.44
CA GLY A 305 -21.99 5.97 -22.69
C GLY A 305 -21.10 6.16 -23.92
N ARG A 306 -20.10 7.08 -23.87
CA ARG A 306 -19.16 7.30 -24.98
C ARG A 306 -18.13 6.19 -25.16
N TYR A 307 -17.87 5.38 -24.11
CA TYR A 307 -16.77 4.40 -24.08
C TYR A 307 -17.22 2.94 -23.99
N GLY A 308 -18.50 2.61 -23.91
CA GLY A 308 -18.92 1.25 -23.58
C GLY A 308 -19.94 0.59 -24.52
N GLY A 309 -19.54 -0.46 -25.18
CA GLY A 309 -20.46 -1.46 -25.73
C GLY A 309 -20.95 -2.43 -24.65
N ASP A 310 -22.20 -2.88 -24.73
CA ASP A 310 -22.94 -3.68 -23.74
C ASP A 310 -22.29 -5.03 -23.32
N TRP A 311 -21.38 -5.55 -24.09
CA TRP A 311 -20.82 -6.89 -23.90
C TRP A 311 -19.90 -7.04 -22.67
N SER A 312 -19.15 -6.00 -22.32
CA SER A 312 -18.25 -6.04 -21.17
C SER A 312 -19.00 -6.06 -19.83
N ARG A 313 -20.20 -5.45 -19.80
CA ARG A 313 -21.08 -5.39 -18.62
C ARG A 313 -21.69 -6.76 -18.30
N MET A 314 -22.06 -7.54 -19.33
CA MET A 314 -22.61 -8.88 -19.17
C MET A 314 -21.56 -9.89 -18.71
N ILE A 315 -20.33 -9.81 -19.23
CA ILE A 315 -19.23 -10.71 -18.84
C ILE A 315 -18.87 -10.50 -17.37
N PHE A 316 -18.82 -9.25 -16.90
CA PHE A 316 -18.50 -8.96 -15.50
C PHE A 316 -19.64 -9.39 -14.55
N ALA A 317 -20.89 -9.17 -14.89
CA ALA A 317 -22.04 -9.63 -14.12
C ALA A 317 -22.03 -11.16 -13.96
N PHE A 318 -21.64 -11.88 -15.02
CA PHE A 318 -21.46 -13.33 -14.99
C PHE A 318 -20.32 -13.76 -14.06
N PHE A 319 -19.17 -13.05 -14.09
CA PHE A 319 -18.01 -13.35 -13.22
C PHE A 319 -18.30 -13.07 -11.74
N VAL A 320 -18.97 -11.96 -11.41
CA VAL A 320 -19.34 -11.63 -10.02
C VAL A 320 -20.36 -12.64 -9.48
N SER A 321 -21.32 -13.05 -10.30
CA SER A 321 -22.29 -14.10 -9.93
C SER A 321 -21.62 -15.45 -9.69
N PHE A 322 -20.63 -15.80 -10.53
CA PHE A 322 -19.89 -17.05 -10.40
C PHE A 322 -18.95 -17.08 -9.18
N LEU A 323 -18.30 -15.97 -8.85
CA LEU A 323 -17.47 -15.83 -7.64
C LEU A 323 -18.33 -15.81 -6.36
N GLY A 324 -19.48 -15.14 -6.39
CA GLY A 324 -20.45 -15.15 -5.29
C GLY A 324 -21.01 -16.55 -5.02
N TYR A 325 -21.26 -17.34 -6.06
CA TYR A 325 -21.72 -18.72 -5.93
C TYR A 325 -20.65 -19.64 -5.32
N LYS A 326 -19.38 -19.48 -5.64
CA LYS A 326 -18.27 -20.24 -5.04
C LYS A 326 -18.04 -19.93 -3.57
N THR A 327 -18.18 -18.65 -3.16
CA THR A 327 -18.04 -18.25 -1.76
C THR A 327 -19.19 -18.74 -0.88
N LEU A 328 -20.38 -18.86 -1.42
CA LEU A 328 -21.53 -19.45 -0.71
C LEU A 328 -21.39 -21.00 -0.57
N ARG A 329 -20.79 -21.67 -1.53
CA ARG A 329 -20.59 -23.13 -1.49
C ARG A 329 -19.47 -23.58 -0.56
N SER A 330 -18.52 -22.71 -0.23
CA SER A 330 -17.42 -23.01 0.71
C SER A 330 -17.83 -22.77 2.19
N LYS A 331 -19.04 -22.25 2.43
CA LYS A 331 -19.62 -22.03 3.77
C LYS A 331 -20.77 -22.99 4.11
N MET A 332 -21.14 -23.90 3.22
CA MET A 332 -21.97 -25.09 3.46
C MET A 332 -21.10 -26.35 3.48
#